data_c48cb3b600e526822a729f01b5d897a6
#
_entry.id   c48cb3b600e526822a729f01b5d897a6
#
_cell.length_a   1.000
_cell.length_b   1.000
_cell.length_c   1.000
_cell.angle_alpha   90.00
_cell.angle_beta   90.00
_cell.angle_gamma   90.00
#
_symmetry.space_group_name_H-M   'P 1'
#
loop_
_entity.id
_entity.type
_entity.pdbx_description
1 polymer ?
#
loop_
_entity_poly.entity_id
_entity_poly.type
_entity_poly.pdbx_seq_one_letter_code
_entity_poly.pdbx_strand_id
1 'polypeptide(L)'
;LDPDTGEMKWYYQHLPGESHDMDEVFERILVDVDGRPSVFTMGKLGILWQLDRQTGEFINATDLGYQNIVDVDSATGQLSFRPNMIPELDEALDFCPSHSGLKSWRAMSYSPETEAFYIPLTLNCTSTVYSDVEWREGGGGNGMVGRKNFLHPDSGGNLGEFVAMHVSGEIL
;
A
#
# COMPACT_ATOMS: atom_id res chain seq x y z
N LEU A 1 19.87 1.34 -3.54
CA LEU A 1 20.97 1.69 -4.44
C LEU A 1 22.16 2.21 -3.65
N ASP A 2 23.36 1.94 -4.17
CA ASP A 2 24.58 2.55 -3.68
C ASP A 2 24.64 4.01 -4.20
N PRO A 3 24.77 5.02 -3.33
CA PRO A 3 24.70 6.43 -3.75
C PRO A 3 25.91 6.89 -4.60
N ASP A 4 27.06 6.23 -4.48
CA ASP A 4 28.27 6.62 -5.18
C ASP A 4 28.38 5.94 -6.56
N THR A 5 27.88 4.72 -6.68
CA THR A 5 28.04 3.89 -7.89
C THR A 5 26.73 3.68 -8.67
N GLY A 6 25.58 3.90 -8.03
CA GLY A 6 24.26 3.57 -8.58
C GLY A 6 23.96 2.06 -8.60
N GLU A 7 24.83 1.23 -8.03
CA GLU A 7 24.64 -0.22 -7.99
C GLU A 7 23.38 -0.59 -7.19
N MET A 8 22.52 -1.43 -7.76
CA MET A 8 21.36 -1.96 -7.05
C MET A 8 21.82 -3.01 -6.04
N LYS A 9 21.68 -2.72 -4.74
CA LYS A 9 22.04 -3.64 -3.65
C LYS A 9 20.95 -4.68 -3.41
N TRP A 10 19.68 -4.23 -3.38
CA TRP A 10 18.49 -5.07 -3.27
C TRP A 10 17.25 -4.33 -3.79
N TYR A 11 16.17 -5.07 -3.99
CA TYR A 11 14.84 -4.55 -4.29
C TYR A 11 13.78 -5.40 -3.61
N TYR A 12 12.60 -4.83 -3.42
CA TYR A 12 11.41 -5.53 -2.96
C TYR A 12 10.22 -5.08 -3.78
N GLN A 13 9.45 -6.03 -4.31
CA GLN A 13 8.24 -5.74 -5.08
C GLN A 13 7.02 -6.01 -4.21
N HIS A 14 6.35 -4.93 -3.81
CA HIS A 14 5.21 -5.01 -2.89
C HIS A 14 3.98 -5.66 -3.54
N LEU A 15 3.62 -5.28 -4.76
CA LEU A 15 2.43 -5.79 -5.46
C LEU A 15 2.74 -6.05 -6.94
N PRO A 16 3.08 -7.31 -7.32
CA PRO A 16 3.36 -7.66 -8.70
C PRO A 16 2.08 -7.73 -9.55
N GLY A 17 2.15 -7.22 -10.81
CA GLY A 17 1.07 -7.34 -11.78
C GLY A 17 -0.19 -6.52 -11.45
N GLU A 18 -0.02 -5.43 -10.74
CA GLU A 18 -1.07 -4.56 -10.23
C GLU A 18 -1.65 -3.66 -11.34
N SER A 19 -2.97 -3.42 -11.32
CA SER A 19 -3.69 -2.56 -12.27
C SER A 19 -4.72 -1.62 -11.62
N HIS A 20 -4.75 -1.53 -10.27
CA HIS A 20 -5.67 -0.71 -9.49
C HIS A 20 -5.09 0.66 -9.10
N ASP A 21 -3.87 0.97 -9.58
CA ASP A 21 -3.13 2.19 -9.23
C ASP A 21 -2.70 2.21 -7.74
N MET A 22 -2.22 1.04 -7.23
CA MET A 22 -1.81 0.84 -5.84
C MET A 22 -0.32 1.11 -5.63
N ASP A 23 0.10 2.35 -5.80
CA ASP A 23 1.49 2.77 -5.64
C ASP A 23 2.03 2.53 -4.23
N GLU A 24 3.30 2.12 -4.15
CA GLU A 24 4.08 1.94 -2.93
C GLU A 24 5.33 2.85 -2.92
N VAL A 25 5.24 4.05 -3.50
CA VAL A 25 6.35 4.99 -3.77
C VAL A 25 6.59 6.03 -2.66
N PHE A 26 5.87 5.92 -1.56
CA PHE A 26 5.88 6.91 -0.48
C PHE A 26 7.11 6.79 0.42
N GLU A 27 7.12 7.54 1.54
CA GLU A 27 8.28 7.63 2.44
C GLU A 27 8.73 6.27 3.00
N ARG A 28 10.01 6.23 3.33
CA ARG A 28 10.68 5.12 3.99
C ARG A 28 11.19 5.59 5.34
N ILE A 29 10.69 4.98 6.43
CA ILE A 29 11.11 5.31 7.79
C ILE A 29 12.08 4.24 8.28
N LEU A 30 13.26 4.68 8.69
CA LEU A 30 14.34 3.81 9.16
C LEU A 30 14.29 3.76 10.69
N VAL A 31 14.04 2.57 11.23
CA VAL A 31 13.98 2.31 12.67
C VAL A 31 14.67 1.00 12.97
N ASP A 32 15.47 0.98 14.03
CA ASP A 32 16.04 -0.27 14.56
C ASP A 32 15.06 -0.85 15.58
N VAL A 33 14.52 -2.03 15.29
CA VAL A 33 13.59 -2.75 16.17
C VAL A 33 14.32 -3.95 16.77
N ASP A 34 14.40 -4.01 18.09
CA ASP A 34 15.12 -5.06 18.83
C ASP A 34 16.57 -5.30 18.32
N GLY A 35 17.23 -4.22 17.93
CA GLY A 35 18.59 -4.24 17.39
C GLY A 35 18.69 -4.69 15.92
N ARG A 36 17.57 -4.95 15.25
CA ARG A 36 17.50 -5.28 13.82
C ARG A 36 17.26 -4.03 12.99
N PRO A 37 18.19 -3.68 12.08
CA PRO A 37 18.01 -2.54 11.19
C PRO A 37 16.81 -2.73 10.26
N SER A 38 15.76 -1.93 10.42
CA SER A 38 14.52 -2.07 9.65
C SER A 38 14.24 -0.83 8.81
N VAL A 39 13.53 -1.02 7.72
CA VAL A 39 12.85 0.01 6.94
C VAL A 39 11.36 -0.28 6.91
N PHE A 40 10.57 0.75 7.27
CA PHE A 40 9.12 0.70 7.22
C PHE A 40 8.60 1.55 6.09
N THR A 41 7.55 1.06 5.43
CA THR A 41 6.82 1.80 4.40
C THR A 41 5.37 1.36 4.37
N MET A 42 4.49 2.27 3.98
CA MET A 42 3.10 2.00 3.69
C MET A 42 2.68 2.78 2.46
N GLY A 43 2.01 2.13 1.54
CA GLY A 43 1.45 2.74 0.35
C GLY A 43 -0.07 2.70 0.29
N LYS A 44 -0.58 2.73 -0.93
CA LYS A 44 -2.02 2.85 -1.21
C LYS A 44 -2.85 1.69 -0.67
N LEU A 45 -2.30 0.47 -0.60
CA LEU A 45 -2.99 -0.69 -0.03
C LEU A 45 -3.27 -0.57 1.47
N GLY A 46 -2.47 0.24 2.20
CA GLY A 46 -2.61 0.33 3.65
C GLY A 46 -2.02 -0.86 4.40
N ILE A 47 -1.01 -1.48 3.84
CA ILE A 47 -0.19 -2.51 4.47
C ILE A 47 1.11 -1.86 4.93
N LEU A 48 1.39 -1.93 6.24
CA LEU A 48 2.67 -1.49 6.79
C LEU A 48 3.69 -2.60 6.63
N TRP A 49 4.65 -2.39 5.76
CA TRP A 49 5.75 -3.31 5.48
C TRP A 49 6.94 -3.04 6.38
N GLN A 50 7.55 -4.09 6.90
CA GLN A 50 8.85 -4.06 7.56
C GLN A 50 9.81 -4.97 6.82
N LEU A 51 10.90 -4.38 6.32
CA LEU A 51 11.97 -5.12 5.65
C LEU A 51 13.30 -4.86 6.37
N ASP A 52 14.21 -5.80 6.29
CA ASP A 52 15.59 -5.57 6.66
C ASP A 52 16.20 -4.53 5.72
N ARG A 53 16.65 -3.38 6.25
CA ARG A 53 17.13 -2.29 5.40
C ARG A 53 18.49 -2.55 4.74
N GLN A 54 19.23 -3.57 5.18
CA GLN A 54 20.53 -3.92 4.60
C GLN A 54 20.38 -4.92 3.46
N THR A 55 19.46 -5.88 3.59
CA THR A 55 19.30 -7.01 2.67
C THR A 55 18.05 -6.94 1.82
N GLY A 56 17.02 -6.20 2.25
CA GLY A 56 15.69 -6.18 1.64
C GLY A 56 14.83 -7.39 2.00
N GLU A 57 15.30 -8.25 2.91
CA GLU A 57 14.51 -9.41 3.35
C GLU A 57 13.24 -8.99 4.08
N PHE A 58 12.17 -9.71 3.80
CA PHE A 58 10.89 -9.55 4.48
C PHE A 58 11.01 -9.89 5.97
N ILE A 59 10.47 -9.01 6.82
CA ILE A 59 10.39 -9.24 8.27
C ILE A 59 8.94 -9.41 8.68
N ASN A 60 8.08 -8.43 8.32
CA ASN A 60 6.68 -8.43 8.70
C ASN A 60 5.85 -7.55 7.75
N ALA A 61 4.54 -7.79 7.73
CA ALA A 61 3.56 -6.93 7.10
C ALA A 61 2.31 -6.87 7.96
N THR A 62 1.83 -5.66 8.24
CA THR A 62 0.58 -5.44 9.00
C THR A 62 -0.45 -4.80 8.10
N ASP A 63 -1.49 -5.55 7.75
CA ASP A 63 -2.64 -5.04 7.01
C ASP A 63 -3.58 -4.33 7.98
N LEU A 64 -3.96 -3.08 7.67
CA LEU A 64 -4.91 -2.30 8.48
C LEU A 64 -6.36 -2.78 8.35
N GLY A 65 -6.64 -3.74 7.45
CA GLY A 65 -7.95 -4.36 7.29
C GLY A 65 -8.94 -3.58 6.43
N TYR A 66 -8.51 -2.48 5.80
CA TYR A 66 -9.34 -1.67 4.92
C TYR A 66 -9.21 -2.02 3.42
N GLN A 67 -8.50 -3.09 3.08
CA GLN A 67 -8.34 -3.52 1.69
C GLN A 67 -9.03 -4.86 1.42
N ASN A 68 -9.55 -5.04 0.22
CA ASN A 68 -10.17 -6.29 -0.24
C ASN A 68 -9.50 -6.87 -1.50
N ILE A 69 -8.31 -6.36 -1.87
CA ILE A 69 -7.66 -6.67 -3.16
C ILE A 69 -6.78 -7.92 -3.05
N VAL A 70 -6.02 -8.04 -1.94
CA VAL A 70 -5.00 -9.08 -1.80
C VAL A 70 -5.04 -9.76 -0.44
N ASP A 71 -4.46 -10.95 -0.40
CA ASP A 71 -4.05 -11.64 0.82
C ASP A 71 -2.53 -11.63 0.93
N VAL A 72 -2.02 -11.45 2.16
CA VAL A 72 -0.59 -11.42 2.48
C VAL A 72 -0.20 -12.74 3.12
N ASP A 73 0.77 -13.43 2.56
CA ASP A 73 1.43 -14.54 3.25
C ASP A 73 2.33 -13.99 4.36
N SER A 74 1.96 -14.24 5.61
CA SER A 74 2.64 -13.68 6.77
C SER A 74 4.07 -14.20 6.99
N ALA A 75 4.44 -15.32 6.37
CA ALA A 75 5.77 -15.90 6.50
C ALA A 75 6.76 -15.35 5.45
N THR A 76 6.24 -14.98 4.28
CA THR A 76 7.08 -14.61 3.12
C THR A 76 6.85 -13.19 2.63
N GLY A 77 5.75 -12.55 3.01
CA GLY A 77 5.32 -11.26 2.49
C GLY A 77 4.81 -11.32 1.05
N GLN A 78 4.65 -12.50 0.47
CA GLN A 78 4.09 -12.64 -0.87
C GLN A 78 2.61 -12.28 -0.87
N LEU A 79 2.19 -11.56 -1.91
CA LEU A 79 0.80 -11.19 -2.12
C LEU A 79 0.15 -12.09 -3.17
N SER A 80 -1.12 -12.43 -2.92
CA SER A 80 -2.00 -13.07 -3.90
C SER A 80 -3.29 -12.26 -4.03
N PHE A 81 -3.74 -12.05 -5.28
CA PHE A 81 -5.03 -11.40 -5.51
C PHE A 81 -6.16 -12.24 -4.96
N ARG A 82 -7.11 -11.60 -4.26
CA ARG A 82 -8.36 -12.25 -3.87
C ARG A 82 -9.21 -12.59 -5.10
N PRO A 83 -10.08 -13.61 -5.02
CA PRO A 83 -11.00 -13.94 -6.10
C PRO A 83 -11.75 -12.68 -6.60
N ASN A 84 -11.87 -12.56 -7.91
CA ASN A 84 -12.54 -11.45 -8.61
C ASN A 84 -11.89 -10.06 -8.44
N MET A 85 -10.66 -9.97 -7.93
CA MET A 85 -9.91 -8.70 -7.82
C MET A 85 -8.92 -8.50 -8.99
N ILE A 86 -8.83 -9.44 -9.91
CA ILE A 86 -8.14 -9.24 -11.20
C ILE A 86 -9.19 -8.65 -12.15
N PRO A 87 -8.99 -7.43 -12.68
CA PRO A 87 -9.99 -6.80 -13.54
C PRO A 87 -10.20 -7.56 -14.86
N GLU A 88 -11.45 -7.63 -15.29
CA GLU A 88 -11.81 -8.05 -16.64
C GLU A 88 -12.28 -6.84 -17.45
N LEU A 89 -12.01 -6.84 -18.77
CA LEU A 89 -12.38 -5.73 -19.64
C LEU A 89 -13.92 -5.61 -19.74
N ASP A 90 -14.37 -4.37 -19.71
CA ASP A 90 -15.78 -3.96 -19.80
C ASP A 90 -16.65 -4.47 -18.63
N GLU A 91 -16.05 -5.02 -17.59
CA GLU A 91 -16.76 -5.42 -16.38
C GLU A 91 -16.57 -4.40 -15.24
N ALA A 92 -17.64 -4.23 -14.47
CA ALA A 92 -17.61 -3.34 -13.31
C ALA A 92 -16.88 -4.02 -12.14
N LEU A 93 -16.02 -3.26 -11.48
CA LEU A 93 -15.29 -3.72 -10.32
C LEU A 93 -15.35 -2.67 -9.19
N ASP A 94 -15.72 -3.15 -8.00
CA ASP A 94 -15.67 -2.38 -6.76
C ASP A 94 -14.51 -2.89 -5.90
N PHE A 95 -13.62 -1.99 -5.50
CA PHE A 95 -12.47 -2.35 -4.67
C PHE A 95 -12.16 -1.29 -3.61
N CYS A 96 -11.57 -1.75 -2.53
CA CYS A 96 -11.08 -0.96 -1.42
C CYS A 96 -9.59 -1.28 -1.14
N PRO A 97 -8.78 -0.27 -0.80
CA PRO A 97 -9.08 1.15 -0.82
C PRO A 97 -9.28 1.66 -2.25
N SER A 98 -9.72 2.91 -2.38
CA SER A 98 -9.87 3.52 -3.70
C SER A 98 -8.52 3.63 -4.42
N HIS A 99 -8.56 3.88 -5.75
CA HIS A 99 -7.36 4.17 -6.55
C HIS A 99 -6.51 5.34 -5.99
N SER A 100 -7.09 6.18 -5.13
CA SER A 100 -6.35 7.23 -4.42
C SER A 100 -5.59 6.71 -3.20
N GLY A 101 -5.85 5.48 -2.80
CA GLY A 101 -5.19 4.78 -1.70
C GLY A 101 -5.78 5.04 -0.31
N LEU A 102 -5.56 4.09 0.59
CA LEU A 102 -5.83 4.25 2.02
C LEU A 102 -4.84 5.25 2.61
N LYS A 103 -3.55 5.03 2.41
CA LYS A 103 -2.45 5.97 2.69
C LYS A 103 -1.81 6.36 1.35
N SER A 104 -1.56 7.65 1.13
CA SER A 104 -1.02 8.15 -0.11
C SER A 104 0.02 9.25 0.17
N TRP A 105 -0.07 10.41 -0.48
CA TRP A 105 0.91 11.50 -0.35
C TRP A 105 1.00 12.14 1.04
N ARG A 106 0.02 11.93 1.90
CA ARG A 106 0.09 12.38 3.29
C ARG A 106 1.09 11.49 4.01
N ALA A 107 2.20 12.08 4.44
CA ALA A 107 3.28 11.35 5.08
C ALA A 107 2.85 10.82 6.46
N MET A 108 3.23 9.58 6.77
CA MET A 108 3.24 9.08 8.13
C MET A 108 4.49 9.59 8.86
N SER A 109 4.45 9.60 10.18
CA SER A 109 5.59 9.95 11.04
C SER A 109 5.82 8.86 12.07
N TYR A 110 7.03 8.84 12.63
CA TYR A 110 7.41 7.92 13.71
C TYR A 110 7.89 8.71 14.93
N SER A 111 7.49 8.29 16.11
CA SER A 111 8.01 8.81 17.36
C SER A 111 8.81 7.74 18.10
N PRO A 112 10.10 7.95 18.37
CA PRO A 112 10.90 7.01 19.15
C PRO A 112 10.51 6.97 20.64
N GLU A 113 9.80 7.98 21.16
CA GLU A 113 9.33 8.00 22.55
C GLU A 113 8.17 7.05 22.79
N THR A 114 7.30 6.88 21.77
CA THR A 114 6.14 6.00 21.83
C THR A 114 6.33 4.71 21.04
N GLU A 115 7.45 4.58 20.33
CA GLU A 115 7.75 3.50 19.40
C GLU A 115 6.61 3.24 18.40
N ALA A 116 5.94 4.32 17.96
CA ALA A 116 4.73 4.24 17.16
C ALA A 116 4.80 5.10 15.90
N PHE A 117 4.14 4.60 14.85
CA PHE A 117 3.82 5.32 13.64
C PHE A 117 2.49 6.04 13.79
N TYR A 118 2.41 7.25 13.24
CA TYR A 118 1.20 8.06 13.17
C TYR A 118 0.81 8.23 11.71
N ILE A 119 -0.31 7.64 11.32
CA ILE A 119 -0.65 7.36 9.92
C ILE A 119 -1.99 8.02 9.56
N PRO A 120 -2.00 9.01 8.66
CA PRO A 120 -3.23 9.58 8.12
C PRO A 120 -3.82 8.67 7.04
N LEU A 121 -5.09 8.30 7.16
CA LEU A 121 -5.80 7.41 6.27
C LEU A 121 -6.95 8.12 5.55
N THR A 122 -7.31 7.62 4.36
CA THR A 122 -8.49 8.02 3.61
C THR A 122 -9.38 6.78 3.41
N LEU A 123 -10.57 6.81 4.02
CA LEU A 123 -11.47 5.65 4.09
C LEU A 123 -12.50 5.66 2.96
N ASN A 124 -12.04 5.44 1.74
CA ASN A 124 -12.91 5.31 0.58
C ASN A 124 -12.50 4.15 -0.33
N CYS A 125 -13.46 3.72 -1.14
CA CYS A 125 -13.35 2.68 -2.15
C CYS A 125 -13.62 3.26 -3.54
N THR A 126 -13.36 2.51 -4.60
CA THR A 126 -13.66 2.90 -5.99
C THR A 126 -14.56 1.87 -6.63
N SER A 127 -15.57 2.36 -7.36
CA SER A 127 -16.31 1.63 -8.39
C SER A 127 -15.83 2.10 -9.76
N THR A 128 -15.48 1.18 -10.65
CA THR A 128 -14.97 1.51 -11.99
C THR A 128 -15.26 0.38 -12.99
N VAL A 129 -15.07 0.67 -14.27
CA VAL A 129 -14.98 -0.31 -15.34
C VAL A 129 -13.61 -0.22 -15.96
N TYR A 130 -13.00 -1.34 -16.32
CA TYR A 130 -11.73 -1.36 -17.04
C TYR A 130 -11.99 -1.48 -18.55
N SER A 131 -11.27 -0.68 -19.33
CA SER A 131 -11.33 -0.70 -20.79
C SER A 131 -9.94 -0.83 -21.39
N ASP A 132 -9.86 -1.27 -22.63
CA ASP A 132 -8.61 -1.28 -23.38
C ASP A 132 -7.95 0.09 -23.41
N VAL A 133 -6.62 0.08 -23.25
CA VAL A 133 -5.78 1.27 -23.33
C VAL A 133 -4.88 1.16 -24.55
N GLU A 134 -5.11 2.04 -25.53
CA GLU A 134 -4.19 2.19 -26.64
C GLU A 134 -2.96 2.99 -26.22
N TRP A 135 -1.77 2.46 -26.52
CA TRP A 135 -0.54 3.20 -26.28
C TRP A 135 -0.50 4.45 -27.17
N ARG A 136 -0.16 5.60 -26.57
CA ARG A 136 0.07 6.87 -27.27
C ARG A 136 1.31 7.53 -26.67
N GLU A 137 2.15 8.10 -27.54
CA GLU A 137 3.31 8.88 -27.08
C GLU A 137 2.83 10.09 -26.22
N GLY A 138 3.38 10.20 -24.99
CA GLY A 138 2.96 11.22 -24.02
C GLY A 138 1.57 11.00 -23.42
N GLY A 139 0.88 9.92 -23.79
CA GLY A 139 -0.37 9.49 -23.17
C GLY A 139 -0.12 8.54 -22.01
N GLY A 140 -1.11 8.37 -21.17
CA GLY A 140 -1.09 7.42 -20.06
C GLY A 140 -2.49 7.09 -19.61
N GLY A 141 -2.61 6.00 -18.86
CA GLY A 141 -3.85 5.55 -18.28
C GLY A 141 -3.70 4.13 -17.75
N ASN A 142 -4.49 3.80 -16.74
CA ASN A 142 -4.56 2.47 -16.15
C ASN A 142 -5.81 1.69 -16.59
N GLY A 143 -6.51 2.17 -17.61
CA GLY A 143 -7.72 1.55 -18.14
C GLY A 143 -8.98 1.81 -17.33
N MET A 144 -8.90 2.37 -16.15
CA MET A 144 -10.08 2.68 -15.33
C MET A 144 -10.90 3.82 -15.91
N VAL A 145 -12.17 3.55 -16.22
CA VAL A 145 -13.14 4.54 -16.73
C VAL A 145 -14.36 4.62 -15.82
N GLY A 146 -15.03 5.78 -15.82
CA GLY A 146 -16.26 5.97 -15.06
C GLY A 146 -16.09 5.87 -13.54
N ARG A 147 -14.89 6.17 -13.01
CA ARG A 147 -14.54 6.06 -11.60
C ARG A 147 -15.50 6.84 -10.70
N LYS A 148 -16.00 6.17 -9.67
CA LYS A 148 -16.81 6.77 -8.60
C LYS A 148 -16.26 6.30 -7.26
N ASN A 149 -15.96 7.24 -6.37
CA ASN A 149 -15.56 6.90 -5.02
C ASN A 149 -16.77 6.85 -4.10
N PHE A 150 -16.74 5.93 -3.14
CA PHE A 150 -17.72 5.79 -2.06
C PHE A 150 -17.00 5.52 -0.75
N LEU A 151 -17.67 5.78 0.38
CA LEU A 151 -17.08 5.55 1.69
C LEU A 151 -16.84 4.06 1.92
N HIS A 152 -15.71 3.74 2.56
CA HIS A 152 -15.45 2.36 3.01
C HIS A 152 -16.59 1.89 3.93
N PRO A 153 -17.10 0.65 3.80
CA PRO A 153 -18.19 0.14 4.65
C PRO A 153 -17.92 0.28 6.15
N ASP A 154 -16.67 0.03 6.56
CA ASP A 154 -16.26 0.06 7.96
C ASP A 154 -15.74 1.45 8.41
N SER A 155 -15.95 2.50 7.60
CA SER A 155 -15.50 3.86 7.92
C SER A 155 -16.28 4.54 9.05
N GLY A 156 -17.39 3.95 9.48
CA GLY A 156 -18.31 4.59 10.43
C GLY A 156 -18.90 5.92 9.92
N GLY A 157 -18.88 6.14 8.59
CA GLY A 157 -19.33 7.38 7.95
C GLY A 157 -18.25 8.46 7.84
N ASN A 158 -17.00 8.18 8.26
CA ASN A 158 -15.87 9.11 8.17
C ASN A 158 -15.13 8.96 6.85
N LEU A 159 -14.67 10.08 6.28
CA LEU A 159 -13.85 10.07 5.06
C LEU A 159 -12.38 9.76 5.38
N GLY A 160 -11.93 9.97 6.59
CA GLY A 160 -10.56 9.73 6.99
C GLY A 160 -10.44 9.37 8.47
N GLU A 161 -9.30 8.81 8.79
CA GLU A 161 -8.90 8.39 10.13
C GLU A 161 -7.44 8.73 10.37
N PHE A 162 -7.06 8.84 11.63
CA PHE A 162 -5.67 9.00 12.04
C PHE A 162 -5.35 7.86 13.01
N VAL A 163 -4.43 6.98 12.60
CA VAL A 163 -4.09 5.78 13.37
C VAL A 163 -2.73 5.96 14.02
N ALA A 164 -2.61 5.61 15.31
CA ALA A 164 -1.34 5.36 15.96
C ALA A 164 -1.09 3.85 16.02
N MET A 165 0.04 3.39 15.49
CA MET A 165 0.40 1.99 15.42
C MET A 165 1.82 1.79 15.97
N HIS A 166 1.94 0.96 16.98
CA HIS A 166 3.25 0.55 17.52
C HIS A 166 4.06 -0.23 16.47
N VAL A 167 5.39 -0.24 16.57
CA VAL A 167 6.30 -0.96 15.66
C VAL A 167 6.01 -2.46 15.58
N SER A 168 5.34 -3.04 16.57
CA SER A 168 4.88 -4.44 16.57
C SER A 168 3.65 -4.68 15.68
N GLY A 169 3.01 -3.64 15.17
CA GLY A 169 1.76 -3.72 14.43
C GLY A 169 0.49 -3.55 15.28
N GLU A 170 0.61 -3.35 16.60
CA GLU A 170 -0.53 -3.08 17.47
C GLU A 170 -1.07 -1.65 17.27
N ILE A 171 -2.38 -1.51 17.11
CA ILE A 171 -3.06 -0.20 17.08
C ILE A 171 -3.26 0.27 18.53
N LEU A 172 -2.82 1.52 18.81
CA LEU A 172 -2.81 2.14 20.13
C LEU A 172 -4.11 2.89 20.44
#